data_c4b564a024dbe9268977735617ae87bc
#
_entry.id   c4b564a024dbe9268977735617ae87bc
#
_cell.length_a   1.000
_cell.length_b   1.000
_cell.length_c   1.000
_cell.angle_alpha   90.00
_cell.angle_beta   90.00
_cell.angle_gamma   90.00
#
_symmetry.space_group_name_H-M   'P 1'
#
loop_
_entity.id
_entity.type
_entity.pdbx_description
1 polymer ?
#
loop_
_entity_poly.entity_id
_entity_poly.type
_entity_poly.pdbx_seq_one_letter_code
_entity_poly.pdbx_strand_id
1 'polypeptide(L)'
;MQAGMPRPTLLFVHGWAFDASVWTPLRAELADWPQAVFDAGYFGLAQGPAMAGPVIAIGHSLGVLRLLRELPQDCLGLVSINGFARFSAGPGFEAGVAPRVLDRMSRRLSSDPAAVLGDFRQRCGDATDFSEPQLAPLARDLQALRDEDRREALAALPVPLLVLAGADDPIVPPAMTQAVFAGKADMEIHERTGGGHLLPVSDAPWCAERIRAFFAGLVHAA
;
A
#
# COMPACT_ATOMS: atom_id res chain seq x y z
N MET A 1 -6.56 -8.69 36.00
CA MET A 1 -6.76 -8.98 34.57
C MET A 1 -7.55 -7.80 34.00
N GLN A 2 -6.85 -6.82 33.38
CA GLN A 2 -7.52 -5.76 32.65
C GLN A 2 -8.21 -6.43 31.44
N ALA A 3 -9.50 -6.19 31.28
CA ALA A 3 -10.24 -6.59 30.09
C ALA A 3 -9.53 -5.92 28.90
N GLY A 4 -8.82 -6.72 28.10
CA GLY A 4 -8.05 -6.22 26.98
C GLY A 4 -8.95 -5.43 26.03
N MET A 5 -8.49 -4.27 25.56
CA MET A 5 -9.17 -3.56 24.49
C MET A 5 -9.44 -4.53 23.34
N PRO A 6 -10.65 -4.51 22.76
CA PRO A 6 -10.93 -5.36 21.60
C PRO A 6 -9.90 -5.06 20.50
N ARG A 7 -9.38 -6.11 19.86
CA ARG A 7 -8.45 -5.94 18.74
C ARG A 7 -9.07 -5.06 17.67
N PRO A 8 -8.34 -4.08 17.13
CA PRO A 8 -8.83 -3.29 16.01
C PRO A 8 -8.99 -4.16 14.76
N THR A 9 -9.83 -3.72 13.85
CA THR A 9 -9.94 -4.34 12.53
C THR A 9 -8.73 -3.95 11.68
N LEU A 10 -8.09 -4.93 11.04
CA LEU A 10 -7.07 -4.69 10.02
C LEU A 10 -7.75 -4.40 8.69
N LEU A 11 -7.61 -3.17 8.19
CA LEU A 11 -8.11 -2.77 6.86
C LEU A 11 -6.97 -2.88 5.85
N PHE A 12 -7.11 -3.76 4.88
CA PHE A 12 -6.13 -3.97 3.81
C PHE A 12 -6.54 -3.24 2.52
N VAL A 13 -5.64 -2.41 1.97
CA VAL A 13 -5.86 -1.61 0.75
C VAL A 13 -4.75 -1.89 -0.25
N HIS A 14 -5.07 -2.59 -1.35
CA HIS A 14 -4.09 -3.04 -2.34
C HIS A 14 -3.59 -1.94 -3.28
N GLY A 15 -2.51 -2.23 -4.00
CA GLY A 15 -1.88 -1.38 -5.00
C GLY A 15 -2.52 -1.44 -6.39
N TRP A 16 -1.97 -0.68 -7.34
CA TRP A 16 -2.39 -0.71 -8.74
C TRP A 16 -2.09 -2.07 -9.39
N ALA A 17 -2.96 -2.50 -10.31
CA ALA A 17 -2.87 -3.76 -11.07
C ALA A 17 -3.02 -5.05 -10.24
N PHE A 18 -3.43 -4.96 -8.98
CA PHE A 18 -3.72 -6.09 -8.10
C PHE A 18 -5.17 -6.02 -7.59
N ASP A 19 -5.60 -7.05 -6.90
CA ASP A 19 -6.91 -7.15 -6.24
C ASP A 19 -6.75 -7.62 -4.78
N ALA A 20 -7.86 -7.91 -4.12
CA ALA A 20 -7.87 -8.36 -2.73
C ALA A 20 -7.05 -9.64 -2.48
N SER A 21 -6.79 -10.46 -3.51
CA SER A 21 -6.06 -11.73 -3.38
C SER A 21 -4.58 -11.55 -3.01
N VAL A 22 -3.97 -10.39 -3.33
CA VAL A 22 -2.59 -10.07 -2.95
C VAL A 22 -2.35 -10.14 -1.44
N TRP A 23 -3.42 -9.99 -0.65
CA TRP A 23 -3.38 -10.03 0.80
C TRP A 23 -3.52 -11.43 1.39
N THR A 24 -3.85 -12.45 0.59
CA THR A 24 -4.18 -13.80 1.09
C THR A 24 -3.10 -14.38 2.01
N PRO A 25 -1.79 -14.34 1.68
CA PRO A 25 -0.76 -14.87 2.56
C PRO A 25 -0.64 -14.08 3.88
N LEU A 26 -0.60 -12.74 3.81
CA LEU A 26 -0.46 -11.90 5.01
C LEU A 26 -1.71 -11.99 5.91
N ARG A 27 -2.89 -12.09 5.34
CA ARG A 27 -4.13 -12.26 6.09
C ARG A 27 -4.18 -13.60 6.81
N ALA A 28 -3.64 -14.65 6.23
CA ALA A 28 -3.52 -15.96 6.88
C ALA A 28 -2.62 -15.89 8.14
N GLU A 29 -1.50 -15.16 8.06
CA GLU A 29 -0.61 -14.92 9.20
C GLU A 29 -1.27 -14.10 10.32
N LEU A 30 -2.26 -13.28 10.00
CA LEU A 30 -2.99 -12.39 10.91
C LEU A 30 -4.44 -12.86 11.15
N ALA A 31 -4.75 -14.14 10.94
CA ALA A 31 -6.12 -14.68 11.00
C ALA A 31 -6.81 -14.54 12.37
N ASP A 32 -6.05 -14.30 13.43
CA ASP A 32 -6.56 -14.05 14.79
C ASP A 32 -7.06 -12.61 15.00
N TRP A 33 -7.05 -11.75 13.96
CA TRP A 33 -7.56 -10.39 13.97
C TRP A 33 -8.84 -10.24 13.15
N PRO A 34 -9.78 -9.34 13.54
CA PRO A 34 -10.84 -8.90 12.63
C PRO A 34 -10.20 -8.27 11.37
N GLN A 35 -10.72 -8.58 10.19
CA GLN A 35 -10.12 -8.15 8.93
C GLN A 35 -11.18 -7.64 7.96
N ALA A 36 -10.83 -6.58 7.26
CA ALA A 36 -11.59 -6.02 6.15
C ALA A 36 -10.66 -5.76 4.97
N VAL A 37 -11.14 -5.91 3.75
CA VAL A 37 -10.34 -5.72 2.54
C VAL A 37 -11.07 -4.76 1.61
N PHE A 38 -10.35 -3.74 1.14
CA PHE A 38 -10.77 -2.88 0.04
C PHE A 38 -10.34 -3.51 -1.27
N ASP A 39 -11.23 -3.50 -2.28
CA ASP A 39 -10.92 -3.87 -3.66
C ASP A 39 -11.32 -2.74 -4.62
N ALA A 40 -10.39 -2.31 -5.45
CA ALA A 40 -10.59 -1.21 -6.39
C ALA A 40 -11.47 -1.59 -7.61
N GLY A 41 -11.73 -2.88 -7.78
CA GLY A 41 -12.52 -3.40 -8.90
C GLY A 41 -11.77 -3.44 -10.21
N TYR A 42 -10.46 -3.68 -10.21
CA TYR A 42 -9.69 -3.79 -11.44
C TYR A 42 -10.01 -5.04 -12.26
N PHE A 43 -10.44 -6.11 -11.58
CA PHE A 43 -10.73 -7.42 -12.19
C PHE A 43 -12.13 -7.96 -11.80
N GLY A 44 -12.98 -7.08 -11.28
CA GLY A 44 -14.32 -7.47 -10.82
C GLY A 44 -15.09 -6.29 -10.25
N LEU A 45 -15.95 -6.56 -9.29
CA LEU A 45 -16.70 -5.51 -8.59
C LEU A 45 -15.83 -4.83 -7.53
N ALA A 46 -15.83 -3.51 -7.51
CA ALA A 46 -15.22 -2.75 -6.43
C ALA A 46 -15.91 -3.06 -5.09
N GLN A 47 -15.13 -3.19 -4.02
CA GLN A 47 -15.61 -3.43 -2.67
C GLN A 47 -14.96 -2.45 -1.71
N GLY A 48 -15.78 -1.65 -1.01
CA GLY A 48 -15.37 -0.78 0.07
C GLY A 48 -16.04 -1.27 1.36
N PRO A 49 -15.30 -1.82 2.33
CA PRO A 49 -15.92 -2.26 3.57
C PRO A 49 -16.41 -1.06 4.39
N ALA A 50 -17.63 -1.16 4.92
CA ALA A 50 -18.10 -0.24 5.96
C ALA A 50 -17.27 -0.53 7.22
N MET A 51 -16.54 0.48 7.70
CA MET A 51 -15.73 0.36 8.90
C MET A 51 -16.47 0.89 10.11
N ALA A 52 -16.39 0.16 11.22
CA ALA A 52 -16.90 0.59 12.50
C ALA A 52 -15.89 0.24 13.60
N GLY A 53 -15.62 1.22 14.49
CA GLY A 53 -14.67 1.07 15.59
C GLY A 53 -13.20 1.17 15.16
N PRO A 54 -12.28 0.82 16.07
CA PRO A 54 -10.85 1.05 15.87
C PRO A 54 -10.27 0.22 14.72
N VAL A 55 -9.42 0.87 13.91
CA VAL A 55 -8.81 0.32 12.69
C VAL A 55 -7.30 0.48 12.72
N ILE A 56 -6.57 -0.52 12.24
CA ILE A 56 -5.21 -0.35 11.71
C ILE A 56 -5.32 -0.41 10.18
N ALA A 57 -4.96 0.68 9.54
CA ALA A 57 -4.99 0.78 8.08
C ALA A 57 -3.67 0.25 7.51
N ILE A 58 -3.74 -0.70 6.56
CA ILE A 58 -2.59 -1.36 5.94
C ILE A 58 -2.68 -1.14 4.44
N GLY A 59 -1.79 -0.30 3.91
CA GLY A 59 -1.70 -0.02 2.48
C GLY A 59 -0.50 -0.67 1.83
N HIS A 60 -0.68 -1.20 0.64
CA HIS A 60 0.40 -1.63 -0.24
C HIS A 60 0.49 -0.69 -1.44
N SER A 61 1.70 -0.18 -1.72
CA SER A 61 1.95 0.63 -2.92
C SER A 61 0.96 1.82 -3.03
N LEU A 62 0.19 1.93 -4.11
CA LEU A 62 -0.90 2.90 -4.29
C LEU A 62 -1.92 2.90 -3.13
N GLY A 63 -2.09 1.78 -2.44
CA GLY A 63 -2.99 1.68 -1.30
C GLY A 63 -2.66 2.67 -0.18
N VAL A 64 -1.38 2.99 0.00
CA VAL A 64 -0.95 4.03 0.96
C VAL A 64 -1.38 5.42 0.51
N LEU A 65 -1.22 5.73 -0.76
CA LEU A 65 -1.67 7.02 -1.33
C LEU A 65 -3.19 7.21 -1.14
N ARG A 66 -3.97 6.13 -1.31
CA ARG A 66 -5.43 6.13 -1.04
C ARG A 66 -5.73 6.40 0.43
N LEU A 67 -5.04 5.74 1.35
CA LEU A 67 -5.22 5.94 2.79
C LEU A 67 -4.81 7.34 3.24
N LEU A 68 -3.78 7.93 2.62
CA LEU A 68 -3.40 9.32 2.87
C LEU A 68 -4.40 10.33 2.29
N ARG A 69 -5.21 9.94 1.28
CA ARG A 69 -6.31 10.75 0.77
C ARG A 69 -7.50 10.75 1.72
N GLU A 70 -7.81 9.58 2.26
CA GLU A 70 -8.96 9.36 3.14
C GLU A 70 -8.61 8.28 4.18
N LEU A 71 -8.14 8.76 5.34
CA LEU A 71 -7.84 7.89 6.47
C LEU A 71 -9.15 7.51 7.18
N PRO A 72 -9.36 6.22 7.58
CA PRO A 72 -10.51 5.85 8.40
C PRO A 72 -10.63 6.70 9.67
N GLN A 73 -11.84 7.06 10.05
CA GLN A 73 -12.10 7.98 11.18
C GLN A 73 -11.49 7.49 12.49
N ASP A 74 -11.63 6.20 12.79
CA ASP A 74 -11.12 5.58 14.02
C ASP A 74 -9.77 4.87 13.79
N CYS A 75 -8.93 5.41 12.89
CA CYS A 75 -7.62 4.85 12.61
C CYS A 75 -6.68 5.02 13.82
N LEU A 76 -6.10 3.93 14.28
CA LEU A 76 -5.12 3.91 15.39
C LEU A 76 -3.68 3.95 14.89
N GLY A 77 -3.43 3.55 13.65
CA GLY A 77 -2.11 3.51 13.04
C GLY A 77 -2.16 3.16 11.57
N LEU A 78 -1.19 3.65 10.82
CA LEU A 78 -1.01 3.35 9.39
C LEU A 78 0.20 2.45 9.19
N VAL A 79 0.00 1.38 8.42
CA VAL A 79 1.10 0.52 7.94
C VAL A 79 1.26 0.73 6.44
N SER A 80 2.44 1.17 6.04
CA SER A 80 2.86 1.35 4.65
C SER A 80 3.74 0.18 4.23
N ILE A 81 3.30 -0.67 3.30
CA ILE A 81 4.11 -1.74 2.72
C ILE A 81 4.47 -1.35 1.29
N ASN A 82 5.76 -1.09 1.03
CA ASN A 82 6.26 -0.58 -0.26
C ASN A 82 5.42 0.60 -0.80
N GLY A 83 4.93 1.45 0.12
CA GLY A 83 4.03 2.54 -0.20
C GLY A 83 4.73 3.89 -0.36
N PHE A 84 3.95 4.88 -0.73
CA PHE A 84 4.44 6.23 -0.98
C PHE A 84 3.32 7.27 -0.77
N ALA A 85 3.73 8.51 -0.53
CA ALA A 85 2.84 9.68 -0.53
C ALA A 85 2.83 10.42 -1.88
N ARG A 86 3.82 10.14 -2.73
CA ARG A 86 3.92 10.59 -4.11
C ARG A 86 4.69 9.55 -4.90
N PHE A 87 4.25 9.26 -6.13
CA PHE A 87 4.91 8.27 -7.00
C PHE A 87 5.68 8.91 -8.15
N SER A 88 5.07 9.89 -8.79
CA SER A 88 5.67 10.59 -9.93
C SER A 88 6.70 11.63 -9.50
N ALA A 89 7.84 11.69 -10.17
CA ALA A 89 8.82 12.73 -9.98
C ALA A 89 8.26 14.13 -10.30
N GLY A 90 8.75 15.13 -9.60
CA GLY A 90 8.36 16.52 -9.77
C GLY A 90 9.11 17.42 -8.82
N PRO A 91 8.78 18.72 -8.75
CA PRO A 91 9.50 19.67 -7.91
C PRO A 91 9.64 19.18 -6.46
N GLY A 92 10.89 19.11 -5.97
CA GLY A 92 11.22 18.61 -4.62
C GLY A 92 10.93 17.12 -4.39
N PHE A 93 10.86 16.33 -5.47
CA PHE A 93 10.72 14.86 -5.42
C PHE A 93 11.31 14.22 -6.68
N GLU A 94 12.61 14.30 -6.82
CA GLU A 94 13.36 13.80 -7.99
C GLU A 94 13.48 12.26 -7.97
N ALA A 95 13.35 11.63 -6.79
CA ALA A 95 13.43 10.17 -6.62
C ALA A 95 12.22 9.42 -7.19
N GLY A 96 11.17 10.13 -7.58
CA GLY A 96 9.95 9.54 -8.16
C GLY A 96 10.15 9.00 -9.58
N VAL A 97 9.16 8.26 -10.06
CA VAL A 97 9.12 7.76 -11.45
C VAL A 97 8.89 8.93 -12.41
N ALA A 98 9.68 9.02 -13.47
CA ALA A 98 9.55 10.08 -14.45
C ALA A 98 8.13 10.12 -15.06
N PRO A 99 7.43 11.28 -15.09
CA PRO A 99 6.04 11.40 -15.55
C PRO A 99 5.80 10.79 -16.95
N ARG A 100 6.78 10.93 -17.87
CA ARG A 100 6.71 10.35 -19.23
C ARG A 100 6.53 8.82 -19.22
N VAL A 101 6.96 8.11 -18.18
CA VAL A 101 6.75 6.64 -18.05
C VAL A 101 5.28 6.37 -17.82
N LEU A 102 4.65 7.08 -16.87
CA LEU A 102 3.23 6.95 -16.56
C LEU A 102 2.35 7.41 -17.73
N ASP A 103 2.72 8.49 -18.41
CA ASP A 103 2.03 8.96 -19.64
C ASP A 103 2.05 7.89 -20.74
N ARG A 104 3.18 7.20 -20.93
CA ARG A 104 3.29 6.09 -21.89
C ARG A 104 2.43 4.90 -21.46
N MET A 105 2.44 4.55 -20.17
CA MET A 105 1.59 3.48 -19.65
C MET A 105 0.11 3.81 -19.85
N SER A 106 -0.34 5.04 -19.60
CA SER A 106 -1.73 5.48 -19.79
C SER A 106 -2.18 5.37 -21.22
N ARG A 107 -1.34 5.81 -22.19
CA ARG A 107 -1.66 5.66 -23.62
C ARG A 107 -1.78 4.19 -24.03
N ARG A 108 -0.83 3.34 -23.58
CA ARG A 108 -0.83 1.93 -23.91
C ARG A 108 -1.95 1.15 -23.20
N LEU A 109 -2.34 1.55 -21.99
CA LEU A 109 -3.44 0.94 -21.24
C LEU A 109 -4.78 0.99 -22.00
N SER A 110 -5.01 2.06 -22.79
CA SER A 110 -6.23 2.20 -23.58
C SER A 110 -6.29 1.27 -24.80
N SER A 111 -5.15 0.83 -25.33
CA SER A 111 -5.07 -0.01 -26.52
C SER A 111 -4.74 -1.48 -26.24
N ASP A 112 -3.98 -1.74 -25.19
CA ASP A 112 -3.51 -3.08 -24.83
C ASP A 112 -3.36 -3.20 -23.28
N PRO A 113 -4.50 -3.25 -22.56
CA PRO A 113 -4.49 -3.32 -21.11
C PRO A 113 -3.80 -4.58 -20.58
N ALA A 114 -4.01 -5.71 -21.23
CA ALA A 114 -3.44 -6.98 -20.79
C ALA A 114 -1.90 -6.95 -20.81
N ALA A 115 -1.30 -6.43 -21.87
CA ALA A 115 0.15 -6.31 -21.94
C ALA A 115 0.70 -5.31 -20.91
N VAL A 116 0.04 -4.17 -20.66
CA VAL A 116 0.48 -3.19 -19.65
C VAL A 116 0.45 -3.80 -18.26
N LEU A 117 -0.62 -4.51 -17.91
CA LEU A 117 -0.77 -5.17 -16.62
C LEU A 117 0.22 -6.32 -16.46
N GLY A 118 0.38 -7.16 -17.48
CA GLY A 118 1.34 -8.26 -17.47
C GLY A 118 2.78 -7.76 -17.29
N ASP A 119 3.20 -6.76 -18.05
CA ASP A 119 4.53 -6.15 -17.94
C ASP A 119 4.76 -5.56 -16.52
N PHE A 120 3.74 -4.91 -15.95
CA PHE A 120 3.85 -4.32 -14.61
C PHE A 120 3.91 -5.39 -13.53
N ARG A 121 2.99 -6.39 -13.54
CA ARG A 121 2.96 -7.47 -12.56
C ARG A 121 4.24 -8.30 -12.59
N GLN A 122 4.75 -8.61 -13.80
CA GLN A 122 6.03 -9.30 -13.95
C GLN A 122 7.18 -8.53 -13.28
N ARG A 123 7.21 -7.21 -13.43
CA ARG A 123 8.20 -6.37 -12.73
C ARG A 123 8.03 -6.37 -11.21
N CYS A 124 6.80 -6.53 -10.72
CA CYS A 124 6.53 -6.72 -9.29
C CYS A 124 6.93 -8.10 -8.77
N GLY A 125 7.29 -9.05 -9.64
CA GLY A 125 7.61 -10.43 -9.29
C GLY A 125 6.40 -11.37 -9.33
N ASP A 126 5.30 -10.97 -10.00
CA ASP A 126 4.09 -11.78 -10.16
C ASP A 126 3.84 -12.08 -11.65
N ALA A 127 3.85 -13.37 -11.98
CA ALA A 127 3.55 -13.89 -13.31
C ALA A 127 2.21 -14.66 -13.35
N THR A 128 1.34 -14.48 -12.38
CA THR A 128 0.04 -15.16 -12.35
C THR A 128 -0.93 -14.54 -13.33
N ASP A 129 -1.83 -15.37 -13.88
CA ASP A 129 -2.92 -14.91 -14.74
C ASP A 129 -3.89 -14.01 -13.95
N PHE A 130 -4.59 -13.14 -14.67
CA PHE A 130 -5.62 -12.27 -14.13
C PHE A 130 -6.87 -12.27 -15.02
N SER A 131 -8.01 -11.97 -14.44
CA SER A 131 -9.28 -11.87 -15.14
C SER A 131 -9.34 -10.64 -16.06
N GLU A 132 -10.40 -10.51 -16.87
CA GLU A 132 -10.63 -9.37 -17.75
C GLU A 132 -10.51 -8.02 -17.01
N PRO A 133 -9.61 -7.13 -17.44
CA PRO A 133 -9.35 -5.89 -16.72
C PRO A 133 -10.46 -4.84 -16.94
N GLN A 134 -10.81 -4.15 -15.86
CA GLN A 134 -11.72 -3.01 -15.88
C GLN A 134 -10.94 -1.72 -16.13
N LEU A 135 -11.05 -1.17 -17.34
CA LEU A 135 -10.24 -0.02 -17.78
C LEU A 135 -10.46 1.24 -16.95
N ALA A 136 -11.71 1.55 -16.61
CA ALA A 136 -12.04 2.81 -15.93
C ALA A 136 -11.34 2.98 -14.58
N PRO A 137 -11.41 2.03 -13.64
CA PRO A 137 -10.68 2.15 -12.37
C PRO A 137 -9.16 2.08 -12.56
N LEU A 138 -8.64 1.28 -13.49
CA LEU A 138 -7.22 1.20 -13.78
C LEU A 138 -6.66 2.53 -14.31
N ALA A 139 -7.36 3.16 -15.25
CA ALA A 139 -6.94 4.44 -15.82
C ALA A 139 -7.01 5.57 -14.81
N ARG A 140 -8.09 5.65 -14.02
CA ARG A 140 -8.25 6.62 -12.93
C ARG A 140 -7.08 6.55 -11.94
N ASP A 141 -6.71 5.35 -11.56
CA ASP A 141 -5.68 5.16 -10.54
C ASP A 141 -4.26 5.27 -11.08
N LEU A 142 -4.03 4.97 -12.35
CA LEU A 142 -2.78 5.30 -13.04
C LEU A 142 -2.60 6.82 -13.17
N GLN A 143 -3.70 7.57 -13.38
CA GLN A 143 -3.69 9.02 -13.32
C GLN A 143 -3.37 9.54 -11.91
N ALA A 144 -3.91 8.91 -10.87
CA ALA A 144 -3.58 9.25 -9.48
C ALA A 144 -2.08 9.04 -9.19
N LEU A 145 -1.48 7.94 -9.66
CA LEU A 145 -0.03 7.71 -9.56
C LEU A 145 0.81 8.81 -10.24
N ARG A 146 0.29 9.37 -11.33
CA ARG A 146 0.95 10.43 -12.07
C ARG A 146 0.87 11.80 -11.39
N ASP A 147 -0.27 12.13 -10.82
CA ASP A 147 -0.60 13.51 -10.46
C ASP A 147 -0.71 13.77 -8.96
N GLU A 148 -1.01 12.75 -8.15
CA GLU A 148 -1.23 12.99 -6.74
C GLU A 148 0.06 13.16 -5.95
N ASP A 149 0.04 14.20 -5.11
CA ASP A 149 1.05 14.47 -4.09
C ASP A 149 0.35 14.58 -2.73
N ARG A 150 0.62 13.62 -1.85
CA ARG A 150 0.07 13.52 -0.49
C ARG A 150 1.15 13.69 0.58
N ARG A 151 2.29 14.28 0.23
CA ARG A 151 3.41 14.50 1.19
C ARG A 151 3.00 15.41 2.35
N GLU A 152 2.14 16.40 2.10
CA GLU A 152 1.58 17.24 3.17
C GLU A 152 0.67 16.41 4.10
N ALA A 153 -0.19 15.55 3.54
CA ALA A 153 -1.03 14.65 4.34
C ALA A 153 -0.19 13.64 5.15
N LEU A 154 0.90 13.13 4.58
CA LEU A 154 1.85 12.30 5.31
C LEU A 154 2.53 13.07 6.44
N ALA A 155 2.97 14.29 6.20
CA ALA A 155 3.60 15.13 7.24
C ALA A 155 2.63 15.43 8.39
N ALA A 156 1.35 15.67 8.06
CA ALA A 156 0.27 15.96 9.01
C ALA A 156 -0.44 14.70 9.55
N LEU A 157 0.06 13.49 9.23
CA LEU A 157 -0.60 12.23 9.63
C LEU A 157 -0.77 12.19 11.15
N PRO A 158 -2.00 12.07 11.68
CA PRO A 158 -2.29 12.20 13.11
C PRO A 158 -2.08 10.90 13.91
N VAL A 159 -1.65 9.84 13.25
CA VAL A 159 -1.47 8.51 13.85
C VAL A 159 -0.05 8.00 13.64
N PRO A 160 0.45 7.10 14.49
CA PRO A 160 1.73 6.43 14.29
C PRO A 160 1.80 5.70 12.95
N LEU A 161 3.01 5.65 12.38
CA LEU A 161 3.29 5.07 11.07
C LEU A 161 4.34 3.97 11.17
N LEU A 162 4.00 2.79 10.63
CA LEU A 162 4.95 1.71 10.35
C LEU A 162 5.24 1.66 8.85
N VAL A 163 6.51 1.68 8.46
CA VAL A 163 6.96 1.54 7.08
C VAL A 163 7.70 0.22 6.91
N LEU A 164 7.22 -0.63 6.01
CA LEU A 164 7.86 -1.87 5.59
C LEU A 164 8.28 -1.72 4.13
N ALA A 165 9.57 -1.80 3.85
CA ALA A 165 10.13 -1.59 2.53
C ALA A 165 10.98 -2.77 2.06
N GLY A 166 10.89 -3.14 0.80
CA GLY A 166 11.78 -4.12 0.16
C GLY A 166 13.07 -3.46 -0.32
N ALA A 167 14.23 -4.01 0.07
CA ALA A 167 15.54 -3.49 -0.37
C ALA A 167 15.76 -3.65 -1.88
N ASP A 168 15.12 -4.64 -2.50
CA ASP A 168 15.23 -4.95 -3.94
C ASP A 168 13.93 -4.64 -4.70
N ASP A 169 13.11 -3.71 -4.17
CA ASP A 169 11.86 -3.29 -4.83
C ASP A 169 12.15 -2.52 -6.14
N PRO A 170 11.78 -3.06 -7.32
CA PRO A 170 12.04 -2.41 -8.60
C PRO A 170 11.01 -1.32 -8.96
N ILE A 171 9.94 -1.18 -8.17
CA ILE A 171 8.85 -0.22 -8.37
C ILE A 171 9.00 0.98 -7.45
N VAL A 172 9.30 0.73 -6.16
CA VAL A 172 9.54 1.73 -5.12
C VAL A 172 10.95 1.49 -4.54
N PRO A 173 12.01 1.89 -5.24
CA PRO A 173 13.38 1.65 -4.79
C PRO A 173 13.66 2.33 -3.45
N PRO A 174 14.67 1.86 -2.68
CA PRO A 174 15.03 2.45 -1.38
C PRO A 174 15.23 3.96 -1.41
N ALA A 175 15.81 4.51 -2.48
CA ALA A 175 15.96 5.96 -2.64
C ALA A 175 14.61 6.69 -2.69
N MET A 176 13.59 6.11 -3.31
CA MET A 176 12.23 6.67 -3.31
C MET A 176 11.61 6.57 -1.91
N THR A 177 11.71 5.43 -1.24
CA THR A 177 11.25 5.26 0.13
C THR A 177 11.87 6.29 1.07
N GLN A 178 13.19 6.46 1.01
CA GLN A 178 13.91 7.46 1.81
C GLN A 178 13.40 8.87 1.52
N ALA A 179 13.21 9.23 0.26
CA ALA A 179 12.74 10.56 -0.14
C ALA A 179 11.29 10.84 0.29
N VAL A 180 10.42 9.81 0.23
CA VAL A 180 9.00 9.92 0.65
C VAL A 180 8.88 10.18 2.14
N PHE A 181 9.63 9.43 2.95
CA PHE A 181 9.48 9.44 4.41
C PHE A 181 10.50 10.35 5.11
N ALA A 182 11.37 11.04 4.36
CA ALA A 182 12.31 12.03 4.90
C ALA A 182 11.56 13.10 5.71
N GLY A 183 12.00 13.33 6.94
CA GLY A 183 11.41 14.37 7.81
C GLY A 183 10.18 13.96 8.61
N LYS A 184 9.65 12.74 8.45
CA LYS A 184 8.60 12.21 9.35
C LYS A 184 9.28 11.63 10.60
N ALA A 185 9.19 12.35 11.74
CA ALA A 185 9.89 11.97 12.97
C ALA A 185 9.25 10.75 13.68
N ASP A 186 7.92 10.70 13.73
CA ASP A 186 7.17 9.68 14.49
C ASP A 186 6.80 8.50 13.59
N MET A 187 7.82 7.75 13.13
CA MET A 187 7.62 6.55 12.35
C MET A 187 8.61 5.45 12.71
N GLU A 188 8.18 4.23 12.50
CA GLU A 188 9.02 3.03 12.55
C GLU A 188 9.25 2.55 11.11
N ILE A 189 10.50 2.35 10.71
CA ILE A 189 10.85 1.88 9.37
C ILE A 189 11.69 0.62 9.44
N HIS A 190 11.30 -0.40 8.68
CA HIS A 190 12.04 -1.65 8.51
C HIS A 190 12.24 -1.95 7.04
N GLU A 191 13.48 -2.25 6.68
CA GLU A 191 13.84 -2.70 5.34
C GLU A 191 14.07 -4.20 5.32
N ARG A 192 13.42 -4.91 4.38
CA ARG A 192 13.58 -6.34 4.16
C ARG A 192 14.68 -6.59 3.13
N THR A 193 15.84 -7.07 3.55
CA THR A 193 16.91 -7.51 2.65
C THR A 193 16.40 -8.59 1.71
N GLY A 194 16.62 -8.46 0.41
CA GLY A 194 16.12 -9.39 -0.61
C GLY A 194 14.61 -9.24 -0.90
N GLY A 195 13.92 -8.35 -0.20
CA GLY A 195 12.48 -8.12 -0.41
C GLY A 195 12.21 -7.31 -1.67
N GLY A 196 11.28 -7.81 -2.51
CA GLY A 196 10.78 -7.12 -3.71
C GLY A 196 9.52 -6.29 -3.43
N HIS A 197 8.76 -6.00 -4.51
CA HIS A 197 7.55 -5.15 -4.40
C HIS A 197 6.39 -5.83 -3.67
N LEU A 198 6.30 -7.16 -3.70
CA LEU A 198 5.15 -7.92 -3.17
C LEU A 198 5.43 -8.54 -1.79
N LEU A 199 5.96 -7.77 -0.84
CA LEU A 199 6.21 -8.24 0.53
C LEU A 199 4.97 -8.89 1.19
N PRO A 200 3.72 -8.45 0.97
CA PRO A 200 2.55 -9.15 1.52
C PRO A 200 2.39 -10.60 1.04
N VAL A 201 3.03 -10.94 -0.10
CA VAL A 201 3.01 -12.27 -0.70
C VAL A 201 4.28 -13.04 -0.36
N SER A 202 5.45 -12.46 -0.68
CA SER A 202 6.74 -13.15 -0.57
C SER A 202 7.27 -13.26 0.86
N ASP A 203 6.96 -12.28 1.71
CA ASP A 203 7.49 -12.14 3.06
C ASP A 203 6.37 -11.91 4.10
N ALA A 204 5.22 -12.55 3.89
CA ALA A 204 4.04 -12.41 4.74
C ALA A 204 4.31 -12.64 6.24
N PRO A 205 5.06 -13.68 6.67
CA PRO A 205 5.38 -13.88 8.08
C PRO A 205 6.18 -12.72 8.68
N TRP A 206 7.15 -12.18 7.91
CA TRP A 206 7.95 -11.02 8.35
C TRP A 206 7.09 -9.76 8.49
N CYS A 207 6.21 -9.50 7.53
CA CYS A 207 5.27 -8.38 7.62
C CYS A 207 4.34 -8.53 8.83
N ALA A 208 3.81 -9.73 9.06
CA ALA A 208 2.91 -10.00 10.18
C ALA A 208 3.60 -9.79 11.53
N GLU A 209 4.85 -10.23 11.70
CA GLU A 209 5.65 -10.00 12.89
C GLU A 209 5.77 -8.50 13.21
N ARG A 210 6.12 -7.68 12.19
CA ARG A 210 6.28 -6.22 12.37
C ARG A 210 4.95 -5.53 12.70
N ILE A 211 3.86 -5.94 12.03
CA ILE A 211 2.52 -5.41 12.31
C ILE A 211 2.09 -5.74 13.75
N ARG A 212 2.36 -6.94 14.24
CA ARG A 212 2.07 -7.33 15.63
C ARG A 212 2.88 -6.53 16.64
N ALA A 213 4.17 -6.33 16.38
CA ALA A 213 5.05 -5.53 17.24
C ALA A 213 4.59 -4.07 17.28
N PHE A 214 4.29 -3.48 16.13
CA PHE A 214 3.76 -2.12 16.02
C PHE A 214 2.48 -1.93 16.85
N PHE A 215 1.50 -2.84 16.71
CA PHE A 215 0.28 -2.78 17.50
C PHE A 215 0.56 -2.90 19.01
N ALA A 216 1.44 -3.80 19.41
CA ALA A 216 1.80 -3.93 20.83
C ALA A 216 2.37 -2.61 21.38
N GLY A 217 3.16 -1.89 20.58
CA GLY A 217 3.66 -0.55 20.92
C GLY A 217 2.54 0.48 21.11
N LEU A 218 1.53 0.47 20.21
CA LEU A 218 0.38 1.39 20.32
C LEU A 218 -0.42 1.20 21.62
N VAL A 219 -0.61 -0.04 22.05
CA VAL A 219 -1.37 -0.36 23.27
C VAL A 219 -0.62 0.04 24.55
N HIS A 220 0.72 0.07 24.52
CA HIS A 220 1.52 0.49 25.67
C HIS A 220 1.68 2.01 25.79
N ALA A 221 1.43 2.75 24.70
CA ALA A 221 1.55 4.20 24.63
C ALA A 221 0.23 4.95 24.93
N ALA A 222 -0.90 4.24 24.94
CA ALA A 222 -2.25 4.74 25.25
C ALA A 222 -2.62 4.54 26.71
#